data_42bc70b1cf88d8b15d333b51c7c70f59
#
_entry.id   42bc70b1cf88d8b15d333b51c7c70f59
#
_cell.length_a   1.000
_cell.length_b   1.000
_cell.length_c   1.000
_cell.angle_alpha   90.00
_cell.angle_beta   90.00
_cell.angle_gamma   90.00
#
_symmetry.space_group_name_H-M   'P 1'
#
loop_
_entity.id
_entity.type
_entity.pdbx_description
1 polymer ?
#
loop_
_entity_poly.entity_id
_entity_poly.type
_entity_poly.pdbx_seq_one_letter_code
_entity_poly.pdbx_strand_id
1 'polypeptide(L)'
;MLKVNIDTAGVDQNEAKEWVNELANVYADMEIENVNVSGNKIAFDAGFSGMDDTDPDDIKMKVDEYLTMNEAFQAKNVSVS
;
A
#
# COMPACT_ATOMS: atom_id res chain seq x y z
N MET A 1 -5.20 -9.47 8.53
CA MET A 1 -4.70 -8.50 7.55
C MET A 1 -4.12 -9.19 6.34
N LEU A 2 -4.23 -8.53 5.21
CA LEU A 2 -3.71 -9.05 3.95
C LEU A 2 -2.34 -8.47 3.65
N LYS A 3 -1.54 -9.19 2.87
CA LYS A 3 -0.21 -8.72 2.46
C LYS A 3 -0.30 -7.98 1.14
N VAL A 4 0.20 -6.75 1.13
CA VAL A 4 0.27 -5.93 -0.07
C VAL A 4 1.73 -5.85 -0.51
N ASN A 5 1.97 -6.13 -1.79
CA ASN A 5 3.28 -6.02 -2.39
C ASN A 5 3.19 -5.12 -3.62
N ILE A 6 4.03 -4.11 -3.68
CA ILE A 6 4.08 -3.19 -4.80
C ILE A 6 5.48 -3.25 -5.41
N ASP A 7 5.55 -3.69 -6.66
CA ASP A 7 6.80 -3.67 -7.42
C ASP A 7 6.94 -2.31 -8.09
N THR A 8 8.12 -1.69 -7.97
CA THR A 8 8.38 -0.36 -8.50
C THR A 8 9.61 -0.36 -9.39
N ALA A 9 9.77 0.72 -10.15
CA ALA A 9 10.97 0.94 -10.97
C ALA A 9 12.19 1.39 -10.13
N GLY A 10 11.98 1.60 -8.85
CA GLY A 10 12.95 2.10 -7.89
C GLY A 10 12.29 3.19 -7.06
N VAL A 11 12.50 3.17 -5.76
CA VAL A 11 11.88 4.14 -4.86
C VAL A 11 12.81 4.42 -3.69
N ASP A 12 12.85 5.68 -3.27
CA ASP A 12 13.56 6.06 -2.05
C ASP A 12 12.80 5.52 -0.83
N GLN A 13 13.54 4.93 0.10
CA GLN A 13 12.95 4.31 1.28
C GLN A 13 12.12 5.28 2.11
N ASN A 14 12.60 6.50 2.29
CA ASN A 14 11.89 7.50 3.07
C ASN A 14 10.62 7.98 2.37
N GLU A 15 10.70 8.20 1.06
CA GLU A 15 9.54 8.59 0.26
C GLU A 15 8.47 7.50 0.27
N ALA A 16 8.88 6.23 0.17
CA ALA A 16 7.96 5.12 0.20
C ALA A 16 7.24 5.02 1.54
N LYS A 17 7.95 5.20 2.64
CA LYS A 17 7.35 5.17 3.98
C LYS A 17 6.37 6.32 4.17
N GLU A 18 6.70 7.52 3.71
CA GLU A 18 5.78 8.65 3.75
C GLU A 18 4.53 8.39 2.93
N TRP A 19 4.70 7.81 1.73
CA TRP A 19 3.59 7.46 0.87
C TRP A 19 2.63 6.48 1.56
N VAL A 20 3.17 5.45 2.22
CA VAL A 20 2.36 4.48 2.95
C VAL A 20 1.63 5.12 4.12
N ASN A 21 2.30 6.01 4.84
CA ASN A 21 1.67 6.74 5.95
C ASN A 21 0.52 7.63 5.48
N GLU A 22 0.69 8.28 4.34
CA GLU A 22 -0.36 9.11 3.76
C GLU A 22 -1.53 8.26 3.27
N LEU A 23 -1.26 7.09 2.73
CA LEU A 23 -2.30 6.14 2.34
C LEU A 23 -3.20 5.82 3.54
N ALA A 24 -2.62 5.54 4.69
CA ALA A 24 -3.36 5.26 5.91
C ALA A 24 -4.16 6.48 6.38
N ASN A 25 -3.66 7.69 6.15
CA ASN A 25 -4.37 8.92 6.51
C ASN A 25 -5.55 9.21 5.58
N VAL A 26 -5.38 8.96 4.29
CA VAL A 26 -6.42 9.20 3.28
C VAL A 26 -7.57 8.21 3.45
N TYR A 27 -7.24 6.96 3.69
CA TYR A 27 -8.24 5.92 3.95
C TYR A 27 -8.25 5.61 5.45
N ALA A 28 -8.96 6.41 6.22
CA ALA A 28 -8.95 6.32 7.69
C ALA A 28 -9.39 4.96 8.23
N ASP A 29 -10.17 4.21 7.45
CA ASP A 29 -10.62 2.87 7.81
C ASP A 29 -9.53 1.81 7.62
N MET A 30 -8.48 2.13 6.89
CA MET A 30 -7.42 1.18 6.57
C MET A 30 -6.36 1.17 7.66
N GLU A 31 -6.07 -0.01 8.17
CA GLU A 31 -4.97 -0.22 9.12
C GLU A 31 -3.77 -0.78 8.35
N ILE A 32 -2.60 -0.24 8.62
CA ILE A 32 -1.36 -0.64 7.96
C ILE A 32 -0.31 -0.98 9.01
N GLU A 33 0.32 -2.14 8.85
CA GLU A 33 1.36 -2.62 9.74
C GLU A 33 2.51 -3.25 8.95
N ASN A 34 3.64 -3.41 9.62
CA ASN A 34 4.81 -4.15 9.10
C ASN A 34 5.29 -3.64 7.75
N VAL A 35 5.43 -2.33 7.64
CA VAL A 35 5.91 -1.69 6.41
C VAL A 35 7.38 -2.04 6.20
N ASN A 36 7.67 -2.61 5.03
CA ASN A 36 9.02 -2.97 4.64
C ASN A 36 9.29 -2.46 3.24
N VAL A 37 10.35 -1.69 3.07
CA VAL A 37 10.72 -1.12 1.79
C VAL A 37 12.12 -1.57 1.41
N SER A 38 12.24 -2.14 0.22
CA SER A 38 13.52 -2.40 -0.42
C SER A 38 13.61 -1.58 -1.70
N GLY A 39 14.78 -1.50 -2.34
CA GLY A 39 15.03 -0.54 -3.41
C GLY A 39 13.99 -0.46 -4.52
N ASN A 40 13.30 -1.57 -4.82
CA ASN A 40 12.30 -1.62 -5.89
C ASN A 40 11.01 -2.30 -5.45
N LYS A 41 10.77 -2.42 -4.14
CA LYS A 41 9.60 -3.10 -3.63
C LYS A 41 9.11 -2.47 -2.33
N ILE A 42 7.79 -2.32 -2.21
CA ILE A 42 7.13 -1.88 -0.99
C ILE A 42 6.22 -3.02 -0.55
N ALA A 43 6.31 -3.43 0.70
CA ALA A 43 5.46 -4.47 1.27
C ALA A 43 4.89 -4.00 2.60
N PHE A 44 3.63 -4.29 2.85
CA PHE A 44 3.00 -3.99 4.13
C PHE A 44 1.77 -4.88 4.31
N ASP A 45 1.30 -4.95 5.56
CA ASP A 45 0.06 -5.62 5.89
C ASP A 45 -1.04 -4.57 5.97
N ALA A 46 -2.19 -4.85 5.36
CA ALA A 46 -3.32 -3.91 5.33
C ALA A 46 -4.64 -4.62 5.60
N GLY A 47 -5.54 -3.91 6.25
CA GLY A 47 -6.90 -4.39 6.52
C GLY A 47 -7.81 -3.22 6.81
N PHE A 48 -9.12 -3.47 6.89
CA PHE A 48 -10.08 -2.45 7.24
C PHE A 48 -10.49 -2.60 8.69
N SER A 49 -10.49 -1.49 9.42
CA SER A 49 -10.85 -1.43 10.82
C SER A 49 -12.32 -1.86 11.02
N GLY A 50 -12.55 -2.76 11.97
CA GLY A 50 -13.89 -3.22 12.31
C GLY A 50 -14.49 -4.26 11.37
N MET A 51 -13.72 -4.74 10.39
CA MET A 51 -14.17 -5.79 9.46
C MET A 51 -13.42 -7.10 9.74
N ASP A 52 -14.17 -8.18 9.90
CA ASP A 52 -13.59 -9.51 10.11
C ASP A 52 -13.01 -10.09 8.81
N ASP A 53 -13.66 -9.77 7.68
CA ASP A 53 -13.24 -10.22 6.37
C ASP A 53 -12.89 -9.03 5.48
N THR A 54 -11.60 -8.90 5.14
CA THR A 54 -11.14 -7.89 4.20
C THR A 54 -10.95 -8.55 2.83
N ASP A 55 -11.62 -8.00 1.82
CA ASP A 55 -11.51 -8.50 0.46
C ASP A 55 -10.20 -8.00 -0.17
N PRO A 56 -9.34 -8.90 -0.70
CA PRO A 56 -8.12 -8.46 -1.38
C PRO A 56 -8.36 -7.48 -2.53
N ASP A 57 -9.46 -7.64 -3.26
CA ASP A 57 -9.79 -6.75 -4.37
C ASP A 57 -10.10 -5.34 -3.89
N ASP A 58 -10.73 -5.18 -2.74
CA ASP A 58 -11.00 -3.87 -2.16
C ASP A 58 -9.70 -3.16 -1.78
N ILE A 59 -8.78 -3.86 -1.15
CA ILE A 59 -7.47 -3.30 -0.81
C ILE A 59 -6.72 -2.92 -2.07
N LYS A 60 -6.68 -3.79 -3.07
CA LYS A 60 -6.00 -3.53 -4.33
C LYS A 60 -6.57 -2.31 -5.03
N MET A 61 -7.88 -2.18 -5.05
CA MET A 61 -8.56 -1.04 -5.67
C MET A 61 -8.17 0.28 -4.99
N LYS A 62 -8.14 0.29 -3.66
CA LYS A 62 -7.74 1.48 -2.89
C LYS A 62 -6.30 1.86 -3.15
N VAL A 63 -5.41 0.87 -3.16
CA VAL A 63 -3.98 1.10 -3.42
C VAL A 63 -3.77 1.63 -4.84
N ASP A 64 -4.42 1.01 -5.84
CA ASP A 64 -4.32 1.44 -7.23
C ASP A 64 -4.85 2.86 -7.42
N GLU A 65 -5.97 3.19 -6.78
CA GLU A 65 -6.55 4.53 -6.81
C GLU A 65 -5.59 5.57 -6.24
N TYR A 66 -4.99 5.26 -5.10
CA TYR A 66 -4.06 6.17 -4.45
C TYR A 66 -2.78 6.35 -5.26
N LEU A 67 -2.28 5.29 -5.89
CA LEU A 67 -1.13 5.36 -6.79
C LEU A 67 -1.40 6.28 -7.98
N THR A 68 -2.62 6.27 -8.48
CA THR A 68 -3.03 7.15 -9.59
C THR A 68 -3.10 8.61 -9.14
N MET A 69 -3.56 8.87 -7.91
CA MET A 69 -3.69 10.22 -7.37
C MET A 69 -2.35 10.81 -6.93
N ASN A 70 -1.45 9.99 -6.43
CA ASN A 70 -0.16 10.42 -5.87
C ASN A 70 0.98 9.63 -6.51
N GLU A 71 1.52 10.14 -7.61
CA GLU A 71 2.61 9.50 -8.33
C GLU A 71 3.97 9.85 -7.68
N ALA A 72 4.20 9.38 -6.46
CA ALA A 72 5.48 9.57 -5.79
C ALA A 72 6.58 8.67 -6.37
N PHE A 73 6.18 7.59 -7.03
CA PHE A 73 7.08 6.62 -7.66
C PHE A 73 6.33 5.89 -8.77
N GLN A 74 7.05 5.17 -9.59
CA GLN A 74 6.44 4.40 -10.68
C GLN A 74 6.20 2.96 -10.22
N ALA A 75 4.94 2.59 -10.06
CA ALA A 75 4.55 1.23 -9.71
C ALA A 75 4.42 0.39 -10.98
N LYS A 76 5.00 -0.81 -10.93
CA LYS A 76 4.94 -1.78 -12.05
C LYS A 76 3.86 -2.81 -11.84
N ASN A 77 3.64 -3.23 -10.58
CA ASN A 77 2.68 -4.27 -10.27
C ASN A 77 2.24 -4.14 -8.81
N VAL A 78 0.98 -4.45 -8.55
CA VAL A 78 0.43 -4.49 -7.20
C VAL A 78 -0.21 -5.85 -7.01
N SER A 79 0.14 -6.54 -5.93
CA SER A 79 -0.49 -7.80 -5.57
C SER A 79 -0.93 -7.77 -4.11
N VAL A 80 -2.08 -8.36 -3.84
CA VAL A 80 -2.66 -8.45 -2.50
C VAL A 80 -3.07 -9.90 -2.25
N SER A 81 -2.65 -10.44 -1.11
CA SER A 81 -2.95 -11.84 -0.78
C SER A 81 -3.23 -12.08 0.69
#